data_03481976d3b526c3cfb45359aa54af9d
#
_entry.id   03481976d3b526c3cfb45359aa54af9d
#
_cell.length_a   1.000
_cell.length_b   1.000
_cell.length_c   1.000
_cell.angle_alpha   90.00
_cell.angle_beta   90.00
_cell.angle_gamma   90.00
#
_symmetry.space_group_name_H-M   'P 1'
#
loop_
_entity.id
_entity.type
_entity.pdbx_description
1 polymer ?
#
loop_
_entity_poly.entity_id
_entity_poly.type
_entity_poly.pdbx_seq_one_letter_code
_entity_poly.pdbx_strand_id
1 'polypeptide(L)'
;MTDDAPDEQVAQVERLVGEAIRTLPEPLRSAAEELLIVVDGTRRTGLYGLFEGVPRGAGDAEALPPRITIYARALAADFPSRAALTSEVRKTLVHEIGHYLGLDESDLAGRGLE
;
A
#
# COMPACT_ATOMS: atom_id res chain seq x y z
N MET A 1 -8.05 -15.65 25.22
CA MET A 1 -7.98 -15.30 24.75
C MET A 1 -7.70 -14.99 23.80
N THR A 2 -7.99 -15.01 23.47
CA THR A 2 -7.52 -14.99 22.58
C THR A 2 -6.80 -14.09 22.09
N ASP A 3 -6.29 -14.09 21.47
CA ASP A 3 -5.28 -13.30 20.93
C ASP A 3 -5.79 -12.47 19.81
N ASP A 4 -6.32 -11.34 20.17
CA ASP A 4 -6.89 -10.41 19.20
C ASP A 4 -5.85 -9.49 18.60
N ALA A 5 -4.60 -9.58 19.03
CA ALA A 5 -3.58 -8.63 18.57
C ALA A 5 -3.40 -8.62 17.06
N PRO A 6 -3.38 -9.79 16.33
CA PRO A 6 -3.29 -9.74 14.88
C PRO A 6 -4.47 -9.02 14.24
N ASP A 7 -5.68 -9.23 14.76
CA ASP A 7 -6.86 -8.58 14.20
C ASP A 7 -6.82 -7.09 14.47
N GLU A 8 -6.34 -6.68 15.65
CA GLU A 8 -6.20 -5.28 15.96
C GLU A 8 -5.14 -4.62 15.08
N GLN A 9 -4.05 -5.34 14.80
CA GLN A 9 -3.03 -4.82 13.92
C GLN A 9 -3.57 -4.63 12.52
N VAL A 10 -4.32 -5.61 12.02
CA VAL A 10 -4.93 -5.51 10.70
C VAL A 10 -5.87 -4.32 10.65
N ALA A 11 -6.75 -4.18 11.66
CA ALA A 11 -7.69 -3.08 11.69
C ALA A 11 -6.99 -1.73 11.73
N GLN A 12 -5.91 -1.63 12.49
CA GLN A 12 -5.14 -0.40 12.56
C GLN A 12 -4.54 -0.05 11.21
N VAL A 13 -3.91 -1.04 10.55
CA VAL A 13 -3.31 -0.80 9.24
C VAL A 13 -4.37 -0.45 8.22
N GLU A 14 -5.54 -1.12 8.26
CA GLU A 14 -6.63 -0.79 7.36
C GLU A 14 -7.08 0.66 7.52
N ARG A 15 -7.19 1.14 8.75
CA ARG A 15 -7.54 2.54 8.99
C ARG A 15 -6.48 3.48 8.44
N LEU A 16 -5.20 3.15 8.66
CA LEU A 16 -4.11 3.98 8.18
C LEU A 16 -4.05 4.01 6.67
N VAL A 17 -4.32 2.87 6.02
CA VAL A 17 -4.40 2.81 4.55
C VAL A 17 -5.50 3.73 4.05
N GLY A 18 -6.69 3.63 4.63
CA GLY A 18 -7.81 4.48 4.22
C GLY A 18 -7.52 5.96 4.41
N GLU A 19 -6.92 6.32 5.55
CA GLU A 19 -6.56 7.72 5.80
C GLU A 19 -5.50 8.21 4.83
N ALA A 20 -4.50 7.38 4.54
CA ALA A 20 -3.44 7.76 3.63
C ALA A 20 -3.98 7.99 2.23
N ILE A 21 -4.85 7.10 1.74
CA ILE A 21 -5.42 7.25 0.41
C ILE A 21 -6.15 8.57 0.26
N ARG A 22 -6.90 8.97 1.29
CA ARG A 22 -7.67 10.22 1.23
C ARG A 22 -6.79 11.45 1.11
N THR A 23 -5.54 11.37 1.55
CA THR A 23 -4.63 12.51 1.55
C THR A 23 -3.54 12.42 0.51
N LEU A 24 -3.55 11.38 -0.34
CA LEU A 24 -2.56 11.27 -1.39
C LEU A 24 -2.73 12.38 -2.42
N PRO A 25 -1.62 12.94 -2.92
CA PRO A 25 -1.72 13.89 -4.02
C PRO A 25 -2.03 13.19 -5.33
N GLU A 26 -2.53 13.95 -6.29
CA GLU A 26 -2.69 13.41 -7.63
C GLU A 26 -1.33 13.29 -8.30
N PRO A 27 -1.15 12.31 -9.17
CA PRO A 27 -2.15 11.37 -9.68
C PRO A 27 -2.34 10.12 -8.82
N LEU A 28 -1.70 10.05 -7.67
CA LEU A 28 -1.74 8.84 -6.83
C LEU A 28 -3.14 8.56 -6.32
N ARG A 29 -3.86 9.60 -5.90
CA ARG A 29 -5.18 9.39 -5.32
C ARG A 29 -6.18 8.82 -6.32
N SER A 30 -6.22 9.39 -7.53
CA SER A 30 -7.10 8.86 -8.57
C SER A 30 -6.69 7.46 -8.98
N ALA A 31 -5.39 7.18 -9.05
CA ALA A 31 -4.91 5.85 -9.39
C ALA A 31 -5.34 4.82 -8.34
N ALA A 32 -5.37 5.22 -7.07
CA ALA A 32 -5.80 4.31 -6.01
C ALA A 32 -7.22 3.80 -6.23
N GLU A 33 -8.08 4.62 -6.84
CA GLU A 33 -9.46 4.21 -7.09
C GLU A 33 -9.58 3.14 -8.16
N GLU A 34 -8.54 2.95 -8.98
CA GLU A 34 -8.52 1.94 -10.02
C GLU A 34 -7.98 0.60 -9.52
N LEU A 35 -7.48 0.58 -8.30
CA LEU A 35 -6.76 -0.57 -7.74
C LEU A 35 -7.60 -1.27 -6.69
N LEU A 36 -7.44 -2.59 -6.64
CA LEU A 36 -7.89 -3.34 -5.47
C LEU A 36 -6.78 -3.27 -4.43
N ILE A 37 -7.04 -2.66 -3.30
CA ILE A 37 -6.04 -2.54 -2.23
C ILE A 37 -6.53 -3.36 -1.05
N VAL A 38 -5.75 -4.37 -0.69
CA VAL A 38 -6.11 -5.29 0.41
C VAL A 38 -5.02 -5.26 1.47
N VAL A 39 -5.44 -5.50 2.70
CA VAL A 39 -4.52 -5.61 3.82
C VAL A 39 -4.49 -7.08 4.24
N ASP A 40 -3.30 -7.69 4.13
CA ASP A 40 -3.11 -9.08 4.50
C ASP A 40 -2.56 -9.13 5.92
N GLY A 41 -3.32 -9.73 6.84
CA GLY A 41 -2.93 -9.85 8.23
C GLY A 41 -2.41 -11.22 8.59
N THR A 42 -2.28 -12.12 7.62
CA THR A 42 -1.95 -13.51 7.91
C THR A 42 -0.50 -13.88 7.59
N ARG A 43 0.12 -13.20 6.64
CA ARG A 43 1.43 -13.60 6.14
C ARG A 43 2.54 -12.88 6.89
N ARG A 44 3.55 -13.65 7.23
CA ARG A 44 4.81 -13.09 7.72
C ARG A 44 5.77 -13.09 6.54
N THR A 45 6.19 -11.90 6.15
CA THR A 45 7.00 -11.72 4.96
C THR A 45 7.96 -10.56 5.22
N GLY A 46 9.02 -10.49 4.44
CA GLY A 46 9.93 -9.35 4.48
C GLY A 46 9.45 -8.16 3.69
N LEU A 47 8.26 -8.27 3.06
CA LEU A 47 7.72 -7.18 2.26
C LEU A 47 6.70 -6.40 3.07
N TYR A 48 6.61 -5.10 2.81
CA TYR A 48 5.57 -4.25 3.38
C TYR A 48 4.39 -4.12 2.43
N GLY A 49 4.63 -4.23 1.14
CA GLY A 49 3.58 -4.18 0.13
C GLY A 49 4.02 -4.87 -1.14
N LEU A 50 3.04 -5.15 -1.99
CA LEU A 50 3.30 -5.82 -3.27
C LEU A 50 2.25 -5.38 -4.27
N PHE A 51 2.71 -4.91 -5.42
CA PHE A 51 1.84 -4.64 -6.56
C PHE A 51 1.82 -5.86 -7.46
N GLU A 52 0.60 -6.32 -7.83
CA GLU A 52 0.42 -7.43 -8.77
C GLU A 52 -0.48 -6.97 -9.89
N GLY A 53 -0.11 -7.31 -11.11
CA GLY A 53 -0.83 -6.92 -12.30
C GLY A 53 0.12 -6.27 -13.28
N VAL A 54 -0.45 -5.56 -14.25
CA VAL A 54 0.35 -4.84 -15.22
C VAL A 54 0.20 -3.34 -14.97
N PRO A 55 1.24 -2.55 -15.29
CA PRO A 55 1.13 -1.10 -15.15
C PRO A 55 -0.03 -0.56 -15.97
N ARG A 56 -0.54 0.60 -15.53
CA ARG A 56 -1.66 1.25 -16.20
C ARG A 56 -1.34 1.43 -17.68
N GLY A 57 -2.28 1.04 -18.53
CA GLY A 57 -2.15 1.21 -19.97
C GLY A 57 -1.27 0.18 -20.68
N ALA A 58 -0.66 -0.75 -19.93
CA ALA A 58 0.25 -1.73 -20.52
C ALA A 58 -0.40 -3.09 -20.73
N GLY A 59 -1.54 -3.35 -20.10
CA GLY A 59 -2.21 -4.65 -20.19
C GLY A 59 -3.29 -4.65 -21.25
N ASP A 60 -3.82 -5.84 -21.51
CA ASP A 60 -4.95 -5.97 -22.41
C ASP A 60 -6.23 -6.17 -21.58
N ALA A 61 -7.36 -6.28 -22.27
CA ALA A 61 -8.66 -6.37 -21.63
C ALA A 61 -8.83 -7.63 -20.80
N GLU A 62 -7.98 -8.63 -21.01
CA GLU A 62 -8.09 -9.90 -20.30
C GLU A 62 -7.15 -9.98 -19.11
N ALA A 63 -6.34 -8.96 -18.90
CA ALA A 63 -5.44 -8.94 -17.74
C ALA A 63 -6.25 -8.93 -16.45
N LEU A 64 -5.70 -9.56 -15.41
CA LEU A 64 -6.32 -9.51 -14.10
C LEU A 64 -6.31 -8.06 -13.58
N PRO A 65 -7.33 -7.68 -12.80
CA PRO A 65 -7.34 -6.35 -12.21
C PRO A 65 -6.07 -6.12 -11.38
N PRO A 66 -5.50 -4.93 -11.45
CA PRO A 66 -4.31 -4.62 -10.66
C PRO A 66 -4.63 -4.60 -9.16
N ARG A 67 -3.70 -5.10 -8.37
CA ARG A 67 -3.92 -5.24 -6.93
C ARG A 67 -2.67 -4.85 -6.16
N ILE A 68 -2.88 -4.18 -5.04
CA ILE A 68 -1.82 -3.92 -4.07
C ILE A 68 -2.18 -4.65 -2.79
N THR A 69 -1.24 -5.43 -2.26
CA THR A 69 -1.37 -6.06 -0.96
C THR A 69 -0.47 -5.33 0.03
N ILE A 70 -1.02 -4.96 1.17
CA ILE A 70 -0.27 -4.35 2.26
C ILE A 70 -0.14 -5.38 3.36
N TYR A 71 1.09 -5.64 3.79
CA TYR A 71 1.36 -6.71 4.76
C TYR A 71 1.41 -6.13 6.17
N ALA A 72 0.28 -6.23 6.87
CA ALA A 72 0.11 -5.58 8.17
C ALA A 72 1.08 -6.10 9.22
N ARG A 73 1.37 -7.40 9.22
CA ARG A 73 2.23 -7.96 10.27
C ARG A 73 3.66 -7.49 10.14
N ALA A 74 4.17 -7.42 8.91
CA ALA A 74 5.53 -6.94 8.69
C ALA A 74 5.66 -5.47 9.11
N LEU A 75 4.67 -4.66 8.72
CA LEU A 75 4.68 -3.25 9.07
C LEU A 75 4.59 -3.04 10.58
N ALA A 76 3.67 -3.72 11.24
CA ALA A 76 3.49 -3.56 12.67
C ALA A 76 4.70 -4.02 13.46
N ALA A 77 5.37 -5.08 13.00
CA ALA A 77 6.55 -5.61 13.69
C ALA A 77 7.73 -4.64 13.59
N ASP A 78 7.92 -4.03 12.42
CA ASP A 78 9.07 -3.17 12.20
C ASP A 78 8.83 -1.72 12.65
N PHE A 79 7.57 -1.30 12.71
CA PHE A 79 7.22 0.09 13.04
C PHE A 79 6.18 0.10 14.16
N PRO A 80 6.61 -0.20 15.39
CA PRO A 80 5.65 -0.33 16.50
C PRO A 80 5.03 0.98 16.97
N SER A 81 5.66 2.11 16.71
CA SER A 81 5.04 3.37 17.10
C SER A 81 4.00 3.79 16.06
N ARG A 82 2.92 4.42 16.55
CA ARG A 82 1.85 4.85 15.65
C ARG A 82 2.35 5.83 14.59
N ALA A 83 3.22 6.76 14.98
CA ALA A 83 3.73 7.75 14.04
C ALA A 83 4.58 7.10 12.96
N ALA A 84 5.47 6.18 13.35
CA ALA A 84 6.31 5.50 12.38
C ALA A 84 5.47 4.61 11.46
N LEU A 85 4.48 3.90 12.02
CA LEU A 85 3.62 3.02 11.23
C LEU A 85 2.81 3.83 10.22
N THR A 86 2.26 4.97 10.65
CA THR A 86 1.51 5.85 9.76
C THR A 86 2.35 6.29 8.57
N SER A 87 3.59 6.71 8.85
CA SER A 87 4.51 7.15 7.82
C SER A 87 4.86 6.03 6.85
N GLU A 88 5.11 4.83 7.37
CA GLU A 88 5.52 3.71 6.53
C GLU A 88 4.38 3.16 5.70
N VAL A 89 3.17 3.15 6.23
CA VAL A 89 1.99 2.77 5.44
C VAL A 89 1.86 3.70 4.23
N ARG A 90 2.00 5.01 4.46
CA ARG A 90 1.93 5.98 3.37
C ARG A 90 3.04 5.75 2.34
N LYS A 91 4.27 5.56 2.81
CA LYS A 91 5.40 5.32 1.90
C LYS A 91 5.19 4.07 1.07
N THR A 92 4.68 3.02 1.69
CA THR A 92 4.42 1.77 0.98
C THR A 92 3.37 1.96 -0.10
N LEU A 93 2.27 2.66 0.24
CA LEU A 93 1.23 2.94 -0.74
C LEU A 93 1.75 3.76 -1.91
N VAL A 94 2.50 4.82 -1.62
CA VAL A 94 3.07 5.68 -2.67
C VAL A 94 3.94 4.85 -3.61
N HIS A 95 4.78 4.00 -3.03
CA HIS A 95 5.70 3.17 -3.80
C HIS A 95 4.94 2.20 -4.72
N GLU A 96 3.95 1.49 -4.16
CA GLU A 96 3.24 0.48 -4.94
C GLU A 96 2.28 1.11 -5.96
N ILE A 97 1.62 2.20 -5.62
CA ILE A 97 0.79 2.92 -6.59
C ILE A 97 1.68 3.49 -7.69
N GLY A 98 2.89 3.93 -7.32
CA GLY A 98 3.87 4.38 -8.30
C GLY A 98 4.20 3.29 -9.31
N HIS A 99 4.37 2.05 -8.86
CA HIS A 99 4.59 0.93 -9.78
C HIS A 99 3.45 0.80 -10.78
N TYR A 100 2.22 0.91 -10.31
CA TYR A 100 1.05 0.83 -11.19
C TYR A 100 1.07 1.94 -12.25
N LEU A 101 1.52 3.13 -11.86
CA LEU A 101 1.60 4.27 -12.76
C LEU A 101 2.85 4.26 -13.64
N GLY A 102 3.74 3.29 -13.44
CA GLY A 102 4.99 3.23 -14.19
C GLY A 102 6.04 4.21 -13.70
N LEU A 103 5.93 4.65 -12.44
CA LEU A 103 6.87 5.60 -11.86
C LEU A 103 7.82 4.87 -10.91
N ASP A 104 9.12 5.12 -11.05
CA ASP A 104 10.10 4.60 -10.10
C ASP A 104 10.35 5.62 -8.99
N GLU A 105 11.26 5.29 -8.08
CA GLU A 105 11.54 6.17 -6.95
C GLU A 105 12.08 7.51 -7.40
N SER A 106 12.89 7.52 -8.45
CA SER A 106 13.43 8.76 -8.99
C SER A 106 12.31 9.64 -9.56
N ASP A 107 11.37 9.02 -10.28
CA ASP A 107 10.23 9.75 -10.81
C ASP A 107 9.38 10.35 -9.69
N LEU A 108 9.15 9.57 -8.64
CA LEU A 108 8.35 10.04 -7.50
C LEU A 108 9.03 11.19 -6.79
N ALA A 109 10.32 11.07 -6.57
CA ALA A 109 11.10 12.13 -5.93
C ALA A 109 11.10 13.40 -6.78
N GLY A 110 11.28 13.24 -8.08
CA GLY A 110 11.30 14.39 -8.99
C GLY A 110 9.99 15.14 -9.05
N ARG A 111 8.89 14.46 -8.72
CA ARG A 111 7.56 15.07 -8.69
C ARG A 111 7.14 15.50 -7.28
N GLY A 112 8.01 15.27 -6.28
CA GLY A 112 7.68 15.60 -4.91
C GLY A 112 6.60 14.70 -4.30
N LEU A 113 6.50 13.47 -4.79
CA LEU A 113 5.43 12.56 -4.37
C LEU A 113 5.87 11.52 -3.35
N GLU A 114 7.12 11.50 -2.97
CA GLU A 114 7.59 10.56 -1.97
C GLU A 114 6.92 10.74 -0.63
#